data_ef7423c1b64b3c8d994cd5d879004391
#
_entry.id   ef7423c1b64b3c8d994cd5d879004391
#
_cell.length_a   1.000
_cell.length_b   1.000
_cell.length_c   1.000
_cell.angle_alpha   90.00
_cell.angle_beta   90.00
_cell.angle_gamma   90.00
#
_symmetry.space_group_name_H-M   'P 1'
#
loop_
_entity.id
_entity.type
_entity.pdbx_description
1 polymer ?
#
loop_
_entity_poly.entity_id
_entity_poly.type
_entity_poly.pdbx_seq_one_letter_code
_entity_poly.pdbx_strand_id
1 'polypeptide(L)'
;EFNLLYNIERYPGDQQIVHVFYTRPHVPTDKASCERENREARNVFPKYTSFEKLTQDIINFGYSNLNSTIYASLGNRYPYDLVYNAFGQEFLDKIGIKRIDAKKVRLVPLI
;
A
#
# COMPACT_ATOMS: atom_id res chain seq x y z
N GLU A 1 18.54 8.22 4.96
CA GLU A 1 17.33 7.39 5.08
C GLU A 1 16.31 7.99 6.04
N PHE A 2 16.73 8.36 7.25
CA PHE A 2 15.82 8.96 8.22
C PHE A 2 15.22 10.28 7.72
N ASN A 3 15.98 11.05 6.93
CA ASN A 3 15.48 12.28 6.31
C ASN A 3 14.35 12.00 5.31
N LEU A 4 14.44 10.89 4.56
CA LEU A 4 13.38 10.49 3.64
C LEU A 4 12.11 10.11 4.39
N LEU A 5 12.22 9.37 5.50
CA LEU A 5 11.08 9.01 6.33
C LEU A 5 10.42 10.25 6.94
N TYR A 6 11.24 11.21 7.38
CA TYR A 6 10.72 12.48 7.88
C TYR A 6 9.90 13.21 6.81
N ASN A 7 10.38 13.24 5.58
CA ASN A 7 9.70 13.90 4.47
C ASN A 7 8.39 13.19 4.08
N ILE A 8 8.34 11.86 4.19
CA ILE A 8 7.12 11.09 3.95
C ILE A 8 6.09 11.40 5.04
N GLU A 9 6.54 11.53 6.27
CA GLU A 9 5.66 11.77 7.41
C GLU A 9 5.04 13.17 7.40
N ARG A 10 5.70 14.16 6.78
CA ARG A 10 5.32 15.55 6.90
C ARG A 10 5.13 16.24 5.55
N TYR A 11 4.21 17.18 5.52
CA TYR A 11 4.10 18.12 4.40
C TYR A 11 5.19 19.19 4.47
N PRO A 12 5.46 19.90 3.36
CA PRO A 12 6.23 21.13 3.42
C PRO A 12 5.61 22.06 4.46
N GLY A 13 6.42 22.57 5.39
CA GLY A 13 5.96 23.40 6.51
C GLY A 13 5.71 22.62 7.78
N ASP A 14 6.24 21.41 7.90
CA ASP A 14 6.20 20.55 9.08
C ASP A 14 4.84 20.05 9.54
N GLN A 15 3.82 20.17 8.71
CA GLN A 15 2.53 19.60 9.05
C GLN A 15 2.59 18.06 8.93
N GLN A 16 2.40 17.38 10.04
CA GLN A 16 2.41 15.93 10.07
C GLN A 16 1.14 15.36 9.42
N ILE A 17 1.31 14.50 8.41
CA ILE A 17 0.20 13.89 7.67
C ILE A 17 0.00 12.42 8.02
N VAL A 18 1.10 11.70 8.26
CA VAL A 18 1.06 10.29 8.68
C VAL A 18 2.05 10.12 9.82
N HIS A 19 1.87 9.05 10.59
CA HIS A 19 2.81 8.70 11.65
C HIS A 19 3.67 7.54 11.22
N VAL A 20 4.99 7.67 11.39
CA VAL A 20 5.95 6.58 11.13
C VAL A 20 6.31 5.94 12.46
N PHE A 21 6.09 4.63 12.56
CA PHE A 21 6.39 3.85 13.74
C PHE A 21 7.47 2.81 13.42
N TYR A 22 8.34 2.57 14.38
CA TYR A 22 9.42 1.60 14.25
C TYR A 22 9.11 0.38 15.10
N THR A 23 9.28 -0.81 14.52
CA THR A 23 9.07 -2.05 15.25
C THR A 23 10.26 -2.33 16.18
N ARG A 24 10.01 -3.06 17.25
CA ARG A 24 11.07 -3.48 18.17
C ARG A 24 11.89 -4.60 17.52
N PRO A 25 13.22 -4.62 17.73
CA PRO A 25 14.05 -5.71 17.23
C PRO A 25 13.59 -7.05 17.80
N HIS A 26 13.55 -8.08 16.95
CA HIS A 26 13.26 -9.46 17.35
C HIS A 26 11.88 -9.66 18.00
N VAL A 27 10.91 -8.80 17.71
CA VAL A 27 9.52 -8.97 18.14
C VAL A 27 8.63 -9.19 16.92
N PRO A 28 8.42 -10.46 16.50
CA PRO A 28 7.67 -10.76 15.25
C PRO A 28 6.23 -10.21 15.25
N THR A 29 5.59 -10.17 16.40
CA THR A 29 4.20 -9.70 16.50
C THR A 29 4.04 -8.23 16.11
N ASP A 30 5.10 -7.42 16.22
CA ASP A 30 5.06 -6.03 15.81
C ASP A 30 4.90 -5.88 14.29
N LYS A 31 5.24 -6.91 13.52
CA LYS A 31 5.21 -6.89 12.05
C LYS A 31 4.13 -7.79 11.45
N ALA A 32 3.24 -8.33 12.26
CA ALA A 32 2.27 -9.31 11.77
C ALA A 32 1.44 -8.79 10.59
N SER A 33 0.98 -7.54 10.65
CA SER A 33 0.22 -6.91 9.56
C SER A 33 1.08 -6.69 8.32
N CYS A 34 2.32 -6.25 8.50
CA CYS A 34 3.26 -6.06 7.37
C CYS A 34 3.58 -7.36 6.67
N GLU A 35 3.76 -8.45 7.41
CA GLU A 35 4.01 -9.77 6.83
C GLU A 35 2.80 -10.26 6.03
N ARG A 36 1.59 -9.99 6.51
CA ARG A 36 0.36 -10.32 5.79
C ARG A 36 0.26 -9.54 4.49
N GLU A 37 0.52 -8.24 4.54
CA GLU A 37 0.51 -7.39 3.34
C GLU A 37 1.57 -7.85 2.33
N ASN A 38 2.74 -8.25 2.79
CA ASN A 38 3.78 -8.78 1.92
C ASN A 38 3.33 -10.07 1.22
N ARG A 39 2.62 -10.96 1.92
CA ARG A 39 2.06 -12.16 1.30
C ARG A 39 1.03 -11.84 0.24
N GLU A 40 0.16 -10.87 0.50
CA GLU A 40 -0.83 -10.41 -0.48
C GLU A 40 -0.15 -9.79 -1.70
N ALA A 41 0.88 -8.97 -1.48
CA ALA A 41 1.62 -8.34 -2.57
C ALA A 41 2.30 -9.37 -3.49
N ARG A 42 2.67 -10.53 -2.97
CA ARG A 42 3.31 -11.58 -3.78
C ARG A 42 2.35 -12.26 -4.76
N ASN A 43 1.06 -12.04 -4.64
CA ASN A 43 0.11 -12.50 -5.65
C ASN A 43 0.28 -11.72 -6.96
N VAL A 44 0.70 -10.47 -6.89
CA VAL A 44 0.91 -9.62 -8.08
C VAL A 44 2.40 -9.41 -8.39
N PHE A 45 3.27 -9.52 -7.39
CA PHE A 45 4.73 -9.39 -7.54
C PHE A 45 5.41 -10.61 -6.93
N PRO A 46 5.42 -11.78 -7.63
CA PRO A 46 5.93 -13.02 -7.06
C PRO A 46 7.43 -12.99 -6.74
N LYS A 47 7.84 -13.80 -5.75
CA LYS A 47 9.25 -14.02 -5.45
C LYS A 47 9.95 -14.69 -6.63
N TYR A 48 11.26 -14.46 -6.71
CA TYR A 48 12.14 -15.12 -7.67
C TYR A 48 11.82 -14.81 -9.14
N THR A 49 11.05 -13.75 -9.38
CA THR A 49 10.85 -13.21 -10.72
C THR A 49 11.74 -11.99 -10.91
N SER A 50 12.11 -11.71 -12.17
CA SER A 50 12.88 -10.51 -12.48
C SER A 50 12.01 -9.27 -12.38
N PHE A 51 12.54 -8.20 -11.77
CA PHE A 51 11.88 -6.91 -11.70
C PHE A 51 12.39 -5.92 -12.75
N GLU A 52 13.16 -6.38 -13.72
CA GLU A 52 13.73 -5.51 -14.75
C GLU A 52 12.71 -4.71 -15.54
N LYS A 53 11.53 -5.31 -15.78
CA LYS A 53 10.45 -4.66 -16.52
C LYS A 53 9.45 -3.95 -15.61
N LEU A 54 9.72 -3.89 -14.32
CA LEU A 54 8.82 -3.28 -13.35
C LEU A 54 8.87 -1.75 -13.50
N THR A 55 7.71 -1.14 -13.72
CA THR A 55 7.56 0.31 -13.83
C THR A 55 6.70 0.83 -12.69
N GLN A 56 6.75 2.14 -12.46
CA GLN A 56 5.90 2.75 -11.45
C GLN A 56 4.41 2.52 -11.76
N ASP A 57 4.02 2.54 -13.03
CA ASP A 57 2.64 2.29 -13.44
C ASP A 57 2.19 0.88 -13.09
N ILE A 58 3.06 -0.11 -13.28
CA ILE A 58 2.75 -1.50 -12.92
C ILE A 58 2.60 -1.65 -11.41
N ILE A 59 3.49 -1.02 -10.63
CA ILE A 59 3.41 -1.02 -9.17
C ILE A 59 2.10 -0.39 -8.71
N ASN A 60 1.75 0.77 -9.25
CA ASN A 60 0.52 1.48 -8.90
C ASN A 60 -0.72 0.66 -9.26
N PHE A 61 -0.70 0.00 -10.42
CA PHE A 61 -1.79 -0.87 -10.83
C PHE A 61 -1.96 -2.06 -9.88
N GLY A 62 -0.85 -2.71 -9.50
CA GLY A 62 -0.87 -3.83 -8.57
C GLY A 62 -1.44 -3.44 -7.21
N TYR A 63 -0.97 -2.34 -6.65
CA TYR A 63 -1.46 -1.86 -5.35
C TYR A 63 -2.87 -1.28 -5.45
N SER A 64 -3.29 -0.77 -6.59
CA SER A 64 -4.68 -0.38 -6.82
C SER A 64 -5.60 -1.60 -6.71
N ASN A 65 -5.21 -2.74 -7.29
CA ASN A 65 -5.96 -3.99 -7.15
C ASN A 65 -6.01 -4.46 -5.70
N LEU A 66 -4.86 -4.47 -5.01
CA LEU A 66 -4.79 -4.91 -3.61
C LEU A 66 -5.66 -4.03 -2.71
N ASN A 67 -5.63 -2.72 -2.90
CA ASN A 67 -6.39 -1.78 -2.08
C ASN A 67 -7.87 -1.68 -2.48
N SER A 68 -8.27 -2.31 -3.56
CA SER A 68 -9.66 -2.44 -3.99
C SER A 68 -10.26 -3.79 -3.63
N THR A 69 -9.63 -4.52 -2.71
CA THR A 69 -10.09 -5.82 -2.21
C THR A 69 -10.62 -5.67 -0.78
N ILE A 70 -11.68 -6.39 -0.45
CA ILE A 70 -12.28 -6.36 0.89
C ILE A 70 -11.39 -7.10 1.88
N TYR A 71 -11.16 -6.49 3.04
CA TYR A 71 -10.43 -7.11 4.14
C TYR A 71 -11.33 -7.28 5.36
N ALA A 72 -11.40 -8.50 5.89
CA ALA A 72 -12.19 -8.81 7.09
C ALA A 72 -11.68 -8.04 8.31
N SER A 73 -10.37 -7.84 8.44
CA SER A 73 -9.77 -7.09 9.54
C SER A 73 -10.17 -5.61 9.55
N LEU A 74 -10.68 -5.10 8.45
CA LEU A 74 -11.17 -3.72 8.32
C LEU A 74 -12.70 -3.65 8.34
N GLY A 75 -13.37 -4.66 8.89
CA GLY A 75 -14.83 -4.71 8.93
C GLY A 75 -15.44 -4.93 7.55
N ASN A 76 -14.81 -5.74 6.71
CA ASN A 76 -15.22 -6.02 5.33
C ASN A 76 -15.27 -4.75 4.47
N ARG A 77 -14.30 -3.86 4.65
CA ARG A 77 -14.15 -2.63 3.88
C ARG A 77 -12.96 -2.71 2.95
N TYR A 78 -12.95 -1.82 1.97
CA TYR A 78 -11.81 -1.67 1.07
C TYR A 78 -10.80 -0.71 1.67
N PRO A 79 -9.49 -1.04 1.67
CA PRO A 79 -8.48 -0.09 2.14
C PRO A 79 -8.54 1.25 1.42
N TYR A 80 -8.80 1.25 0.11
CA TYR A 80 -8.95 2.47 -0.67
C TYR A 80 -10.00 3.41 -0.08
N ASP A 81 -11.17 2.86 0.24
CA ASP A 81 -12.28 3.66 0.75
C ASP A 81 -11.97 4.29 2.11
N LEU A 82 -11.24 3.57 2.97
CA LEU A 82 -10.81 4.10 4.26
C LEU A 82 -9.82 5.26 4.10
N VAL A 83 -8.88 5.13 3.18
CA VAL A 83 -7.91 6.21 2.90
C VAL A 83 -8.60 7.39 2.24
N TYR A 84 -9.56 7.14 1.35
CA TYR A 84 -10.35 8.20 0.74
C TYR A 84 -11.10 9.03 1.80
N ASN A 85 -11.72 8.35 2.76
CA ASN A 85 -12.45 9.03 3.84
C ASN A 85 -11.52 9.82 4.76
N ALA A 86 -10.30 9.33 4.97
CA ALA A 86 -9.34 9.97 5.88
C ALA A 86 -8.58 11.13 5.23
N PHE A 87 -8.17 10.99 3.96
CA PHE A 87 -7.24 11.90 3.30
C PHE A 87 -7.77 12.54 2.02
N GLY A 88 -8.84 12.00 1.42
CA GLY A 88 -9.46 12.55 0.23
C GLY A 88 -8.84 12.07 -1.08
N GLN A 89 -9.48 12.45 -2.18
CA GLN A 89 -9.10 12.01 -3.53
C GLN A 89 -7.74 12.57 -3.96
N GLU A 90 -7.43 13.80 -3.57
CA GLU A 90 -6.17 14.44 -3.96
C GLU A 90 -4.96 13.65 -3.47
N PHE A 91 -5.02 13.13 -2.24
CA PHE A 91 -3.96 12.30 -1.69
C PHE A 91 -3.77 11.02 -2.53
N LEU A 92 -4.88 10.35 -2.85
CA LEU A 92 -4.84 9.11 -3.63
C LEU A 92 -4.31 9.35 -5.05
N ASP A 93 -4.66 10.47 -5.67
CA ASP A 93 -4.15 10.83 -6.98
C ASP A 93 -2.64 11.07 -6.94
N LYS A 94 -2.14 11.69 -5.88
CA LYS A 94 -0.70 11.95 -5.73
C LYS A 94 0.12 10.67 -5.59
N ILE A 95 -0.41 9.65 -4.92
CA ILE A 95 0.29 8.37 -4.78
C ILE A 95 0.00 7.41 -5.93
N GLY A 96 -0.88 7.78 -6.86
CA GLY A 96 -1.15 6.99 -8.06
C GLY A 96 -2.01 5.75 -7.82
N ILE A 97 -2.77 5.70 -6.74
CA ILE A 97 -3.66 4.58 -6.43
C ILE A 97 -5.07 4.92 -6.89
N LYS A 98 -5.70 3.97 -7.62
CA LYS A 98 -7.05 4.15 -8.17
C LYS A 98 -8.00 3.10 -7.64
N ARG A 99 -9.27 3.46 -7.56
CA ARG A 99 -10.32 2.50 -7.20
C ARG A 99 -10.66 1.63 -8.40
N ILE A 100 -10.55 0.32 -8.23
CA ILE A 100 -10.86 -0.64 -9.29
C ILE A 100 -12.18 -1.31 -8.95
N ASP A 101 -13.08 -1.42 -9.93
CA ASP A 101 -14.36 -2.10 -9.77
C ASP A 101 -14.12 -3.55 -9.34
N ALA A 102 -14.92 -4.03 -8.38
CA ALA A 102 -14.78 -5.38 -7.83
C ALA A 102 -14.77 -6.46 -8.92
N LYS A 103 -15.50 -6.26 -10.00
CA LYS A 103 -15.54 -7.19 -11.14
C LYS A 103 -14.26 -7.19 -11.96
N LYS A 104 -13.45 -6.14 -11.86
CA LYS A 104 -12.21 -5.96 -12.64
C LYS A 104 -10.96 -6.19 -11.81
N VAL A 105 -11.08 -6.38 -10.50
CA VAL A 105 -9.93 -6.64 -9.64
C VAL A 105 -9.30 -7.98 -10.03
N ARG A 106 -7.98 -7.97 -10.19
CA ARG A 106 -7.18 -9.17 -10.51
C ARG A 106 -5.97 -9.22 -9.59
N LEU A 107 -5.89 -10.29 -8.81
CA LEU A 107 -4.73 -10.57 -7.95
C LEU A 107 -3.91 -11.69 -8.61
N VAL A 108 -3.37 -11.38 -9.78
CA VAL A 108 -2.56 -12.30 -10.58
C VAL A 108 -1.18 -11.68 -10.83
N PRO A 109 -0.16 -12.50 -11.11
CA PRO A 109 1.18 -11.97 -11.37
C PRO A 109 1.17 -10.95 -12.51
N LEU A 110 1.79 -9.77 -12.26
CA LEU A 110 1.96 -8.71 -13.25
C LEU A 110 3.36 -8.72 -13.88
N ILE A 111 4.24 -9.53 -13.34
CA ILE A 111 5.62 -9.66 -13.81
C ILE A 111 6.03 -11.13 -13.90
#